data_eab4f03e7fe9f8f567a99e891e70d4da
#
_entry.id   eab4f03e7fe9f8f567a99e891e70d4da
#
_cell.length_a   1.000
_cell.length_b   1.000
_cell.length_c   1.000
_cell.angle_alpha   90.00
_cell.angle_beta   90.00
_cell.angle_gamma   90.00
#
_symmetry.space_group_name_H-M   'P 1'
#
loop_
_entity.id
_entity.type
_entity.pdbx_description
1 polymer ?
#
loop_
_entity_poly.entity_id
_entity_poly.type
_entity_poly.pdbx_seq_one_letter_code
_entity_poly.pdbx_strand_id
1 'polypeptide(L)'
;ELKRHLLDQHSHLYCPLADGLSYLPNGIELVGASTQPLWHASLWVADDLLIMQKLDGQYCLTAASLCSPSSWHLAQKIGHSMARIHDPVPSLHQKLTPKIDRFFDHLMVEKPIQRFNWSLQANTNLAQFPEDKIIHPASTALYYRCERQTLTRLPQTNAIAFTIRVYVYPMMSLTQVPDALTQLKAAIDAMPKAVASYKEIIYFAPALQKYFSD
;
A
#
# COMPACT_ATOMS: atom_id res chain seq x y z
N GLU A 1 -11.30 -2.25 -17.15
CA GLU A 1 -9.99 -2.89 -17.33
C GLU A 1 -9.74 -3.98 -16.29
N LEU A 2 -9.92 -3.73 -14.97
CA LEU A 2 -9.71 -4.73 -13.91
C LEU A 2 -10.57 -5.98 -14.12
N LYS A 3 -11.89 -5.84 -14.39
CA LYS A 3 -12.78 -6.98 -14.65
C LYS A 3 -12.24 -7.90 -15.77
N ARG A 4 -11.79 -7.30 -16.86
CA ARG A 4 -11.21 -8.05 -17.99
C ARG A 4 -9.93 -8.78 -17.54
N HIS A 5 -9.02 -8.09 -16.87
CA HIS A 5 -7.80 -8.70 -16.35
C HIS A 5 -8.08 -9.90 -15.43
N LEU A 6 -9.04 -9.78 -14.50
CA LEU A 6 -9.39 -10.87 -13.60
C LEU A 6 -9.97 -12.07 -14.35
N LEU A 7 -10.81 -11.86 -15.36
CA LEU A 7 -11.38 -12.93 -16.17
C LEU A 7 -10.35 -13.57 -17.10
N ASP A 8 -9.42 -12.80 -17.66
CA ASP A 8 -8.41 -13.31 -18.59
C ASP A 8 -7.26 -14.04 -17.87
N GLN A 9 -6.78 -13.49 -16.76
CA GLN A 9 -5.58 -13.98 -16.07
C GLN A 9 -5.88 -14.81 -14.83
N HIS A 10 -7.10 -14.69 -14.28
CA HIS A 10 -7.51 -15.33 -13.02
C HIS A 10 -8.86 -16.05 -13.15
N SER A 11 -9.17 -16.62 -14.33
CA SER A 11 -10.42 -17.34 -14.63
C SER A 11 -10.68 -18.54 -13.70
N HIS A 12 -9.63 -19.08 -13.07
CA HIS A 12 -9.76 -20.13 -12.05
C HIS A 12 -10.31 -19.59 -10.70
N LEU A 13 -10.33 -18.28 -10.49
CA LEU A 13 -10.84 -17.61 -9.29
C LEU A 13 -12.11 -16.81 -9.57
N TYR A 14 -12.33 -16.36 -10.80
CA TYR A 14 -13.43 -15.46 -11.12
C TYR A 14 -14.27 -15.95 -12.30
N CYS A 15 -15.58 -15.81 -12.14
CA CYS A 15 -16.57 -16.08 -13.19
C CYS A 15 -17.37 -14.80 -13.49
N PRO A 16 -17.71 -14.51 -14.76
CA PRO A 16 -18.45 -13.32 -15.10
C PRO A 16 -19.91 -13.42 -14.66
N LEU A 17 -20.43 -12.33 -14.13
CA LEU A 17 -21.86 -12.06 -13.93
C LEU A 17 -22.28 -10.88 -14.81
N ALA A 18 -23.59 -10.71 -15.02
CA ALA A 18 -24.13 -9.60 -15.82
C ALA A 18 -23.56 -8.25 -15.31
N ASP A 19 -23.67 -8.00 -14.01
CA ASP A 19 -23.27 -6.75 -13.37
C ASP A 19 -22.12 -6.92 -12.35
N GLY A 20 -21.18 -7.83 -12.59
CA GLY A 20 -20.10 -8.04 -11.64
C GLY A 20 -19.27 -9.26 -11.92
N LEU A 21 -18.76 -9.87 -10.85
CA LEU A 21 -17.97 -11.09 -10.83
C LEU A 21 -18.46 -12.00 -9.70
N SER A 22 -18.37 -13.32 -9.90
CA SER A 22 -18.42 -14.29 -8.82
C SER A 22 -17.01 -14.72 -8.46
N TYR A 23 -16.69 -14.76 -7.16
CA TYR A 23 -15.43 -15.27 -6.64
C TYR A 23 -15.61 -16.76 -6.31
N LEU A 24 -15.08 -17.62 -7.15
CA LEU A 24 -15.35 -19.06 -7.16
C LEU A 24 -14.97 -19.79 -5.86
N PRO A 25 -13.87 -19.47 -5.16
CA PRO A 25 -13.48 -20.20 -3.97
C PRO A 25 -14.53 -20.24 -2.85
N ASN A 26 -15.40 -19.26 -2.78
CA ASN A 26 -16.46 -19.21 -1.74
C ASN A 26 -17.85 -18.87 -2.29
N GLY A 27 -17.98 -18.74 -3.62
CA GLY A 27 -19.25 -18.46 -4.29
C GLY A 27 -19.82 -17.05 -4.03
N ILE A 28 -19.00 -16.12 -3.51
CA ILE A 28 -19.46 -14.74 -3.27
C ILE A 28 -19.69 -14.03 -4.61
N GLU A 29 -20.90 -13.54 -4.79
CA GLU A 29 -21.24 -12.67 -5.91
C GLU A 29 -20.92 -11.21 -5.59
N LEU A 30 -20.03 -10.63 -6.36
CA LEU A 30 -19.56 -9.26 -6.25
C LEU A 30 -20.28 -8.41 -7.30
N VAL A 31 -21.59 -8.21 -7.06
CA VAL A 31 -22.52 -7.57 -7.99
C VAL A 31 -22.70 -6.11 -7.63
N GLY A 32 -22.87 -5.26 -8.62
CA GLY A 32 -23.37 -3.93 -8.43
C GLY A 32 -23.13 -2.99 -9.62
N ALA A 33 -24.23 -2.45 -10.14
CA ALA A 33 -24.21 -1.21 -10.90
C ALA A 33 -24.06 -0.06 -9.89
N SER A 34 -22.96 0.63 -9.90
CA SER A 34 -22.70 1.74 -8.98
C SER A 34 -22.41 3.02 -9.70
N THR A 35 -22.88 4.10 -9.10
CA THR A 35 -22.40 5.45 -9.39
C THR A 35 -20.93 5.65 -8.96
N GLN A 36 -20.33 4.66 -8.26
CA GLN A 36 -18.95 4.66 -7.78
C GLN A 36 -18.16 3.45 -8.32
N PRO A 37 -17.76 3.46 -9.59
CA PRO A 37 -17.19 2.27 -10.25
C PRO A 37 -15.85 1.80 -9.65
N LEU A 38 -15.04 2.71 -9.09
CA LEU A 38 -13.78 2.32 -8.44
C LEU A 38 -14.02 1.59 -7.12
N TRP A 39 -15.01 2.03 -6.34
CA TRP A 39 -15.41 1.33 -5.12
C TRP A 39 -15.91 -0.08 -5.43
N HIS A 40 -16.73 -0.25 -6.47
CA HIS A 40 -17.16 -1.58 -6.90
C HIS A 40 -15.99 -2.46 -7.35
N ALA A 41 -15.07 -1.91 -8.14
CA ALA A 41 -13.89 -2.64 -8.56
C ALA A 41 -13.03 -3.09 -7.38
N SER A 42 -12.95 -2.30 -6.31
CA SER A 42 -12.20 -2.64 -5.11
C SER A 42 -12.80 -3.81 -4.31
N LEU A 43 -14.08 -4.12 -4.49
CA LEU A 43 -14.69 -5.29 -3.87
C LEU A 43 -14.24 -6.62 -4.52
N TRP A 44 -13.67 -6.57 -5.72
CA TRP A 44 -13.21 -7.77 -6.44
C TRP A 44 -11.82 -8.24 -6.03
N VAL A 45 -11.06 -7.37 -5.37
CA VAL A 45 -9.68 -7.65 -4.98
C VAL A 45 -9.46 -7.21 -3.53
N ALA A 46 -8.44 -7.73 -2.89
CA ALA A 46 -8.10 -7.32 -1.53
C ALA A 46 -6.97 -6.27 -1.51
N ASP A 47 -6.81 -5.56 -2.62
CA ASP A 47 -5.85 -4.47 -2.77
C ASP A 47 -6.58 -3.13 -2.66
N ASP A 48 -5.98 -2.16 -2.00
CA ASP A 48 -6.37 -0.77 -2.13
C ASP A 48 -6.10 -0.29 -3.56
N LEU A 49 -7.04 0.45 -4.14
CA LEU A 49 -6.95 0.93 -5.52
C LEU A 49 -6.85 2.46 -5.54
N LEU A 50 -5.78 2.97 -6.14
CA LEU A 50 -5.54 4.41 -6.29
C LEU A 50 -5.29 4.72 -7.78
N ILE A 51 -5.90 5.79 -8.26
CA ILE A 51 -5.75 6.23 -9.66
C ILE A 51 -5.03 7.56 -9.70
N MET A 52 -3.92 7.58 -10.42
CA MET A 52 -3.12 8.77 -10.66
C MET A 52 -3.29 9.22 -12.10
N GLN A 53 -3.66 10.48 -12.28
CA GLN A 53 -3.78 11.10 -13.62
C GLN A 53 -2.88 12.33 -13.72
N LYS A 54 -2.38 12.59 -14.90
CA LYS A 54 -1.56 13.78 -15.17
C LYS A 54 -2.48 14.99 -15.39
N LEU A 55 -2.48 15.92 -14.45
CA LEU A 55 -3.22 17.17 -14.49
C LEU A 55 -2.21 18.32 -14.43
N ASP A 56 -2.27 19.25 -15.38
CA ASP A 56 -1.38 20.42 -15.45
C ASP A 56 0.12 20.04 -15.32
N GLY A 57 0.50 18.94 -15.96
CA GLY A 57 1.87 18.46 -15.99
C GLY A 57 2.33 17.64 -14.78
N GLN A 58 1.51 17.49 -13.74
CA GLN A 58 1.80 16.75 -12.51
C GLN A 58 0.87 15.55 -12.35
N TYR A 59 1.36 14.45 -11.78
CA TYR A 59 0.50 13.33 -11.41
C TYR A 59 -0.23 13.60 -10.10
N CYS A 60 -1.56 13.56 -10.16
CA CYS A 60 -2.46 13.80 -9.04
C CYS A 60 -3.26 12.54 -8.71
N LEU A 61 -3.56 12.33 -7.43
CA LEU A 61 -4.48 11.28 -6.97
C LEU A 61 -5.91 11.71 -7.26
N THR A 62 -6.52 11.17 -8.32
CA THR A 62 -7.84 11.59 -8.79
C THR A 62 -8.99 10.70 -8.34
N ALA A 63 -8.71 9.44 -8.01
CA ALA A 63 -9.68 8.54 -7.41
C ALA A 63 -8.97 7.51 -6.54
N ALA A 64 -9.61 7.06 -5.46
CA ALA A 64 -9.11 5.97 -4.64
C ALA A 64 -10.25 5.23 -3.92
N SER A 65 -10.01 3.93 -3.70
CA SER A 65 -10.71 3.11 -2.72
C SER A 65 -9.66 2.53 -1.79
N LEU A 66 -9.65 2.99 -0.54
CA LEU A 66 -8.61 2.72 0.45
C LEU A 66 -9.22 2.12 1.71
N CYS A 67 -8.90 0.86 1.99
CA CYS A 67 -9.33 0.13 3.18
C CYS A 67 -8.21 -0.07 4.21
N SER A 68 -6.95 0.09 3.78
CA SER A 68 -5.77 -0.27 4.58
C SER A 68 -4.77 0.90 4.68
N PRO A 69 -5.19 2.11 5.11
CA PRO A 69 -4.29 3.24 5.24
C PRO A 69 -3.15 2.94 6.23
N SER A 70 -1.98 3.52 6.01
CA SER A 70 -0.82 3.44 6.87
C SER A 70 -0.46 4.83 7.38
N SER A 71 -1.06 5.22 8.50
CA SER A 71 -0.88 6.52 9.18
C SER A 71 -1.23 7.75 8.32
N TRP A 72 -2.32 7.68 7.54
CA TRP A 72 -2.82 8.82 6.77
C TRP A 72 -4.32 8.73 6.44
N HIS A 73 -4.93 9.86 6.08
CA HIS A 73 -6.34 9.96 5.68
C HIS A 73 -6.47 10.27 4.20
N LEU A 74 -7.31 9.50 3.48
CA LEU A 74 -7.57 9.69 2.05
C LEU A 74 -8.11 11.10 1.75
N ALA A 75 -9.00 11.61 2.58
CA ALA A 75 -9.61 12.94 2.40
C ALA A 75 -8.56 14.08 2.35
N GLN A 76 -7.38 13.89 2.96
CA GLN A 76 -6.29 14.87 2.94
C GLN A 76 -5.38 14.73 1.71
N LYS A 77 -5.54 13.68 0.92
CA LYS A 77 -4.64 13.35 -0.20
C LYS A 77 -5.33 13.40 -1.55
N ILE A 78 -6.63 13.12 -1.59
CA ILE A 78 -7.40 13.13 -2.84
C ILE A 78 -7.35 14.51 -3.52
N GLY A 79 -7.17 14.53 -4.83
CA GLY A 79 -7.04 15.75 -5.63
C GLY A 79 -5.65 16.38 -5.61
N HIS A 80 -4.72 15.91 -4.77
CA HIS A 80 -3.40 16.49 -4.65
C HIS A 80 -2.35 15.80 -5.52
N SER A 81 -1.32 16.58 -5.92
CA SER A 81 -0.18 16.08 -6.66
C SER A 81 0.69 15.16 -5.80
N MET A 82 1.47 14.29 -6.45
CA MET A 82 2.43 13.40 -5.77
C MET A 82 3.39 14.16 -4.87
N ALA A 83 3.79 15.36 -5.25
CA ALA A 83 4.58 16.25 -4.41
C ALA A 83 3.91 16.50 -3.07
N ARG A 84 2.68 16.99 -3.10
CA ARG A 84 1.93 17.35 -1.90
C ARG A 84 1.51 16.13 -1.06
N ILE A 85 1.20 15.02 -1.72
CA ILE A 85 0.89 13.76 -1.01
C ILE A 85 2.07 13.31 -0.15
N HIS A 86 3.30 13.48 -0.65
CA HIS A 86 4.53 13.03 0.01
C HIS A 86 5.26 14.11 0.82
N ASP A 87 4.64 15.28 1.01
CA ASP A 87 5.15 16.36 1.86
C ASP A 87 5.70 15.89 3.22
N PRO A 88 5.01 14.99 3.94
CA PRO A 88 5.50 14.53 5.23
C PRO A 88 6.72 13.61 5.16
N VAL A 89 7.09 13.10 3.95
CA VAL A 89 8.20 12.14 3.82
C VAL A 89 9.53 12.88 3.80
N PRO A 90 10.43 12.65 4.78
CA PRO A 90 11.71 13.35 4.85
C PRO A 90 12.54 13.20 3.58
N SER A 91 13.13 14.28 3.11
CA SER A 91 14.04 14.33 1.94
C SER A 91 13.42 14.01 0.58
N LEU A 92 12.10 13.78 0.49
CA LEU A 92 11.42 13.46 -0.76
C LEU A 92 11.15 14.69 -1.64
N HIS A 93 10.88 15.84 -1.03
CA HIS A 93 10.44 17.06 -1.72
C HIS A 93 11.41 17.61 -2.75
N GLN A 94 12.66 17.76 -2.40
CA GLN A 94 13.60 18.50 -3.25
C GLN A 94 14.24 17.66 -4.35
N LYS A 95 14.35 16.35 -4.13
CA LYS A 95 15.13 15.45 -5.02
C LYS A 95 14.30 14.45 -5.80
N LEU A 96 13.11 14.12 -5.34
CA LEU A 96 12.35 12.97 -5.88
C LEU A 96 11.09 13.36 -6.65
N THR A 97 10.45 14.49 -6.38
CA THR A 97 9.19 14.84 -7.06
C THR A 97 9.33 14.91 -8.60
N PRO A 98 10.31 15.64 -9.16
CA PRO A 98 10.49 15.65 -10.62
C PRO A 98 10.88 14.27 -11.17
N LYS A 99 11.54 13.44 -10.34
CA LYS A 99 11.91 12.07 -10.72
C LYS A 99 10.71 11.13 -10.68
N ILE A 100 9.75 11.34 -9.77
CA ILE A 100 8.52 10.54 -9.69
C ILE A 100 7.64 10.81 -10.92
N ASP A 101 7.41 12.07 -11.28
CA ASP A 101 6.62 12.41 -12.47
C ASP A 101 7.28 11.84 -13.73
N ARG A 102 8.60 12.02 -13.87
CA ARG A 102 9.36 11.42 -14.96
C ARG A 102 9.29 9.89 -14.95
N PHE A 103 9.38 9.26 -13.79
CA PHE A 103 9.22 7.81 -13.67
C PHE A 103 7.83 7.37 -14.12
N PHE A 104 6.77 8.08 -13.70
CA PHE A 104 5.42 7.79 -14.15
C PHE A 104 5.25 8.00 -15.65
N ASP A 105 5.87 9.02 -16.25
CA ASP A 105 5.85 9.23 -17.68
C ASP A 105 6.44 8.05 -18.49
N HIS A 106 7.41 7.33 -17.90
CA HIS A 106 8.08 6.19 -18.53
C HIS A 106 7.47 4.83 -18.20
N LEU A 107 6.42 4.78 -17.37
CA LEU A 107 5.70 3.53 -17.16
C LEU A 107 5.07 3.06 -18.46
N MET A 108 5.31 1.83 -18.83
CA MET A 108 4.79 1.23 -20.04
C MET A 108 3.53 0.43 -19.74
N VAL A 109 2.58 0.45 -20.68
CA VAL A 109 1.46 -0.50 -20.70
C VAL A 109 2.05 -1.93 -20.74
N GLU A 110 1.43 -2.88 -20.07
CA GLU A 110 1.83 -4.29 -20.01
C GLU A 110 3.18 -4.59 -19.29
N LYS A 111 3.83 -3.56 -18.73
CA LYS A 111 5.03 -3.74 -17.90
C LYS A 111 4.79 -3.15 -16.51
N PRO A 112 3.98 -3.80 -15.69
CA PRO A 112 3.75 -3.36 -14.33
C PRO A 112 5.04 -3.40 -13.52
N ILE A 113 5.19 -2.43 -12.62
CA ILE A 113 6.30 -2.38 -11.69
C ILE A 113 5.79 -2.76 -10.30
N GLN A 114 6.53 -3.62 -9.63
CA GLN A 114 6.24 -4.04 -8.26
C GLN A 114 7.35 -3.57 -7.33
N ARG A 115 6.96 -3.11 -6.14
CA ARG A 115 7.86 -2.81 -5.04
C ARG A 115 7.23 -3.22 -3.72
N PHE A 116 8.05 -3.29 -2.68
CA PHE A 116 7.60 -3.54 -1.32
C PHE A 116 7.92 -2.37 -0.42
N ASN A 117 7.02 -2.08 0.50
CA ASN A 117 7.25 -1.21 1.63
C ASN A 117 6.97 -1.99 2.91
N TRP A 118 7.54 -1.57 4.03
CA TRP A 118 7.30 -2.20 5.32
C TRP A 118 7.16 -1.16 6.43
N SER A 119 6.44 -1.54 7.47
CA SER A 119 6.30 -0.80 8.72
C SER A 119 6.06 -1.76 9.87
N LEU A 120 5.97 -1.23 11.08
CA LEU A 120 5.61 -1.98 12.28
C LEU A 120 4.27 -1.48 12.81
N GLN A 121 3.53 -2.35 13.48
CA GLN A 121 2.29 -2.00 14.17
C GLN A 121 2.10 -2.88 15.41
N ALA A 122 1.24 -2.43 16.33
CA ALA A 122 1.00 -3.10 17.61
C ALA A 122 -0.33 -3.88 17.66
N ASN A 123 -1.02 -4.00 16.54
CA ASN A 123 -2.29 -4.72 16.40
C ASN A 123 -2.40 -5.35 15.01
N THR A 124 -3.48 -6.04 14.73
CA THR A 124 -3.73 -6.72 13.44
C THR A 124 -4.61 -5.90 12.48
N ASN A 125 -5.02 -4.70 12.86
CA ASN A 125 -5.89 -3.88 12.02
C ASN A 125 -5.17 -3.48 10.72
N LEU A 126 -5.83 -3.63 9.60
CA LEU A 126 -5.30 -3.19 8.32
C LEU A 126 -5.26 -1.66 8.22
N ALA A 127 -6.30 -0.98 8.72
CA ALA A 127 -6.33 0.47 8.80
C ALA A 127 -5.56 0.96 10.04
N GLN A 128 -4.58 1.84 9.81
CA GLN A 128 -3.82 2.55 10.85
C GLN A 128 -3.95 4.05 10.59
N PHE A 129 -4.28 4.83 11.60
CA PHE A 129 -4.47 6.27 11.47
C PHE A 129 -3.44 7.05 12.29
N PRO A 130 -3.16 8.33 11.92
CA PRO A 130 -2.15 9.15 12.61
C PRO A 130 -2.41 9.38 14.10
N GLU A 131 -3.65 9.38 14.53
CA GLU A 131 -4.10 9.55 15.90
C GLU A 131 -3.83 8.35 16.81
N ASP A 132 -3.54 7.19 16.24
CA ASP A 132 -3.26 5.95 16.97
C ASP A 132 -1.81 5.88 17.54
N LYS A 133 -1.04 6.96 17.43
CA LYS A 133 0.39 7.00 17.79
C LYS A 133 0.60 7.07 19.30
N ILE A 134 1.08 5.98 19.86
CA ILE A 134 1.47 5.90 21.28
C ILE A 134 2.81 5.15 21.41
N ILE A 135 3.53 5.40 22.52
CA ILE A 135 4.70 4.59 22.86
C ILE A 135 4.23 3.24 23.40
N HIS A 136 4.69 2.17 22.78
CA HIS A 136 4.33 0.81 23.15
C HIS A 136 5.32 0.24 24.18
N PRO A 137 4.83 -0.28 25.34
CA PRO A 137 5.69 -0.90 26.33
C PRO A 137 6.38 -2.17 25.81
N ALA A 138 7.44 -2.60 26.47
CA ALA A 138 8.23 -3.78 26.08
C ALA A 138 7.39 -5.08 25.96
N SER A 139 6.31 -5.18 26.73
CA SER A 139 5.38 -6.33 26.68
C SER A 139 4.52 -6.39 25.41
N THR A 140 4.39 -5.28 24.66
CA THR A 140 3.51 -5.21 23.49
C THR A 140 3.94 -6.20 22.41
N ALA A 141 3.00 -7.00 21.91
CA ALA A 141 3.22 -7.81 20.72
C ALA A 141 3.31 -6.91 19.48
N LEU A 142 4.33 -7.12 18.67
CA LEU A 142 4.53 -6.38 17.43
C LEU A 142 4.19 -7.24 16.22
N TYR A 143 3.78 -6.56 15.18
CA TYR A 143 3.47 -7.11 13.87
C TYR A 143 4.32 -6.43 12.80
N TYR A 144 4.80 -7.22 11.86
CA TYR A 144 5.45 -6.77 10.65
C TYR A 144 4.38 -6.55 9.57
N ARG A 145 4.23 -5.31 9.14
CA ARG A 145 3.36 -4.93 8.04
C ARG A 145 4.17 -4.86 6.76
N CYS A 146 3.75 -5.59 5.76
CA CYS A 146 4.34 -5.56 4.43
C CYS A 146 3.29 -5.06 3.43
N GLU A 147 3.66 -4.13 2.59
CA GLU A 147 2.83 -3.62 1.50
C GLU A 147 3.46 -4.01 0.17
N ARG A 148 2.82 -4.92 -0.56
CA ARG A 148 3.13 -5.14 -1.97
C ARG A 148 2.43 -4.05 -2.76
N GLN A 149 3.20 -3.22 -3.43
CA GLN A 149 2.72 -2.09 -4.20
C GLN A 149 2.97 -2.34 -5.68
N THR A 150 1.95 -2.15 -6.53
CA THR A 150 2.11 -2.25 -7.99
C THR A 150 1.71 -0.96 -8.69
N LEU A 151 2.39 -0.66 -9.77
CA LEU A 151 2.15 0.49 -10.62
C LEU A 151 1.93 0.00 -12.04
N THR A 152 0.75 0.24 -12.59
CA THR A 152 0.35 -0.23 -13.92
C THR A 152 -0.20 0.94 -14.71
N ARG A 153 0.32 1.17 -15.91
CA ARG A 153 -0.27 2.12 -16.84
C ARG A 153 -1.49 1.50 -17.52
N LEU A 154 -2.62 2.17 -17.41
CA LEU A 154 -3.88 1.73 -17.98
C LEU A 154 -3.92 2.10 -19.48
N PRO A 155 -4.15 1.13 -20.40
CA PRO A 155 -4.03 1.38 -21.85
C PRO A 155 -5.10 2.31 -22.41
N GLN A 156 -6.29 2.36 -21.83
CA GLN A 156 -7.41 3.17 -22.36
C GLN A 156 -7.38 4.62 -21.88
N THR A 157 -7.02 4.84 -20.63
CA THR A 157 -7.09 6.16 -19.99
C THR A 157 -5.74 6.82 -19.84
N ASN A 158 -4.65 6.08 -20.05
CA ASN A 158 -3.28 6.50 -19.80
C ASN A 158 -3.03 6.88 -18.31
N ALA A 159 -3.97 6.62 -17.43
CA ALA A 159 -3.82 6.79 -16.00
C ALA A 159 -2.88 5.72 -15.43
N ILE A 160 -2.35 5.96 -14.23
CA ILE A 160 -1.61 4.97 -13.47
C ILE A 160 -2.53 4.38 -12.41
N ALA A 161 -2.75 3.07 -12.46
CA ALA A 161 -3.32 2.33 -11.34
C ALA A 161 -2.19 1.99 -10.37
N PHE A 162 -2.29 2.50 -9.16
CA PHE A 162 -1.43 2.14 -8.05
C PHE A 162 -2.23 1.25 -7.10
N THR A 163 -1.78 0.03 -6.88
CA THR A 163 -2.45 -0.91 -5.98
C THR A 163 -1.58 -1.21 -4.77
N ILE A 164 -2.21 -1.43 -3.61
CA ILE A 164 -1.52 -1.74 -2.37
C ILE A 164 -2.17 -2.97 -1.73
N ARG A 165 -1.45 -4.09 -1.71
CA ARG A 165 -1.83 -5.26 -0.94
C ARG A 165 -1.10 -5.28 0.38
N VAL A 166 -1.86 -5.24 1.48
CA VAL A 166 -1.32 -5.23 2.84
C VAL A 166 -1.32 -6.64 3.40
N TYR A 167 -0.19 -7.00 4.01
CA TYR A 167 -0.01 -8.22 4.78
C TYR A 167 0.47 -7.84 6.18
N VAL A 168 -0.10 -8.47 7.20
CA VAL A 168 0.25 -8.24 8.60
C VAL A 168 0.60 -9.58 9.23
N TYR A 169 1.83 -9.72 9.68
CA TYR A 169 2.35 -10.94 10.28
C TYR A 169 2.81 -10.67 11.72
N PRO A 170 2.58 -11.59 12.67
CA PRO A 170 3.25 -11.52 13.95
C PRO A 170 4.76 -11.38 13.76
N MET A 171 5.40 -10.48 14.51
CA MET A 171 6.84 -10.26 14.41
C MET A 171 7.65 -11.54 14.58
N MET A 172 7.17 -12.46 15.44
CA MET A 172 7.77 -13.78 15.65
C MET A 172 7.79 -14.67 14.41
N SER A 173 6.92 -14.44 13.41
CA SER A 173 6.95 -15.20 12.15
C SER A 173 8.24 -14.98 11.37
N LEU A 174 8.93 -13.86 11.59
CA LEU A 174 10.22 -13.58 10.94
C LEU A 174 11.33 -14.54 11.38
N THR A 175 11.20 -15.21 12.55
CA THR A 175 12.15 -16.24 12.97
C THR A 175 12.15 -17.48 12.06
N GLN A 176 11.07 -17.68 11.30
CA GLN A 176 10.95 -18.79 10.35
C GLN A 176 11.65 -18.51 9.01
N VAL A 177 12.09 -17.27 8.78
CA VAL A 177 12.80 -16.84 7.57
C VAL A 177 14.26 -16.60 7.94
N PRO A 178 15.22 -17.29 7.32
CA PRO A 178 16.64 -17.13 7.63
C PRO A 178 17.06 -15.66 7.59
N ASP A 179 17.77 -15.21 8.60
CA ASP A 179 18.33 -13.87 8.76
C ASP A 179 17.33 -12.69 8.76
N ALA A 180 16.02 -12.93 8.69
CA ALA A 180 15.04 -11.86 8.54
C ALA A 180 15.06 -10.87 9.70
N LEU A 181 15.15 -11.35 10.96
CA LEU A 181 15.23 -10.46 12.14
C LEU A 181 16.55 -9.67 12.16
N THR A 182 17.66 -10.31 11.84
CA THR A 182 18.99 -9.67 11.76
C THR A 182 18.99 -8.58 10.69
N GLN A 183 18.43 -8.87 9.52
CA GLN A 183 18.31 -7.90 8.42
C GLN A 183 17.37 -6.74 8.79
N LEU A 184 16.25 -7.03 9.46
CA LEU A 184 15.33 -6.00 9.94
C LEU A 184 16.01 -5.09 10.97
N LYS A 185 16.73 -5.67 11.94
CA LYS A 185 17.51 -4.90 12.92
C LYS A 185 18.51 -3.99 12.20
N ALA A 186 19.31 -4.55 11.31
CA ALA A 186 20.29 -3.77 10.54
C ALA A 186 19.64 -2.64 9.73
N ALA A 187 18.47 -2.88 9.13
CA ALA A 187 17.71 -1.87 8.39
C ALA A 187 17.20 -0.74 9.32
N ILE A 188 16.76 -1.08 10.53
CA ILE A 188 16.34 -0.10 11.53
C ILE A 188 17.55 0.71 12.04
N ASP A 189 18.65 0.06 12.38
CA ASP A 189 19.87 0.70 12.88
C ASP A 189 20.51 1.66 11.85
N ALA A 190 20.46 1.29 10.57
CA ALA A 190 20.95 2.11 9.46
C ALA A 190 19.99 3.25 9.03
N MET A 191 18.80 3.28 9.60
CA MET A 191 17.76 4.22 9.16
C MET A 191 18.09 5.66 9.62
N PRO A 192 18.06 6.67 8.72
CA PRO A 192 18.18 8.06 9.12
C PRO A 192 17.12 8.44 10.15
N LYS A 193 17.47 9.23 11.16
CA LYS A 193 16.56 9.63 12.25
C LYS A 193 15.23 10.21 11.75
N ALA A 194 15.27 11.04 10.72
CA ALA A 194 14.06 11.61 10.13
C ALA A 194 13.14 10.53 9.52
N VAL A 195 13.70 9.49 8.89
CA VAL A 195 12.94 8.37 8.33
C VAL A 195 12.41 7.46 9.44
N ALA A 196 13.19 7.20 10.48
CA ALA A 196 12.77 6.43 11.66
C ALA A 196 11.60 7.11 12.39
N SER A 197 11.64 8.45 12.50
CA SER A 197 10.53 9.24 13.03
C SER A 197 9.30 9.16 12.14
N TYR A 198 9.46 9.33 10.84
CA TYR A 198 8.37 9.20 9.87
C TYR A 198 7.74 7.81 9.88
N LYS A 199 8.56 6.75 9.96
CA LYS A 199 8.10 5.34 10.08
C LYS A 199 7.66 4.96 11.49
N GLU A 200 7.64 5.91 12.41
CA GLU A 200 7.16 5.72 13.78
C GLU A 200 7.93 4.68 14.61
N ILE A 201 9.13 4.30 14.17
CA ILE A 201 9.97 3.29 14.84
C ILE A 201 10.23 3.63 16.31
N ILE A 202 10.33 4.91 16.65
CA ILE A 202 10.55 5.39 18.02
C ILE A 202 9.45 4.95 19.00
N TYR A 203 8.20 4.81 18.52
CA TYR A 203 7.08 4.36 19.34
C TYR A 203 7.13 2.87 19.67
N PHE A 204 7.85 2.10 18.88
CA PHE A 204 8.01 0.66 19.03
C PHE A 204 9.34 0.26 19.71
N ALA A 205 10.25 1.21 19.93
CA ALA A 205 11.61 0.93 20.40
C ALA A 205 11.66 0.05 21.67
N PRO A 206 10.84 0.30 22.73
CA PRO A 206 10.85 -0.58 23.91
C PRO A 206 10.39 -2.02 23.59
N ALA A 207 9.37 -2.16 22.72
CA ALA A 207 8.83 -3.47 22.37
C ALA A 207 9.72 -4.25 21.39
N LEU A 208 10.57 -3.56 20.62
CA LEU A 208 11.52 -4.17 19.68
C LEU A 208 12.66 -4.91 20.40
N GLN A 209 13.05 -4.46 21.58
CA GLN A 209 14.20 -5.02 22.31
C GLN A 209 14.09 -6.54 22.47
N LYS A 210 12.90 -7.06 22.80
CA LYS A 210 12.69 -8.50 23.00
C LYS A 210 12.87 -9.37 21.75
N TYR A 211 12.82 -8.76 20.55
CA TYR A 211 13.01 -9.49 19.29
C TYR A 211 14.46 -9.47 18.80
N PHE A 212 15.28 -8.59 19.36
CA PHE A 212 16.67 -8.37 18.98
C PHE A 212 17.66 -8.70 20.08
N SER A 213 17.17 -9.12 21.27
CA SER A 213 18.02 -9.70 22.33
C SER A 213 18.33 -11.14 21.93
N ASP A 214 19.62 -11.47 21.97
CA ASP A 214 20.13 -12.84 21.80
C ASP A 214 19.62 -13.78 22.91
#